data_5032e2e2eb8573ab0720144fdae14930
#
_entry.id   5032e2e2eb8573ab0720144fdae14930
#
_cell.length_a   1.000
_cell.length_b   1.000
_cell.length_c   1.000
_cell.angle_alpha   90.00
_cell.angle_beta   90.00
_cell.angle_gamma   90.00
#
_symmetry.space_group_name_H-M   'P 1'
#
loop_
_entity.id
_entity.type
_entity.pdbx_description
1 polymer ?
#
loop_
_entity_poly.entity_id
_entity_poly.type
_entity_poly.pdbx_seq_one_letter_code
_entity_poly.pdbx_strand_id
1 'polypeptide(L)'
;MTWHAAGTYRVGDGRGGGGTGAQRFAPLNSWPDNGNLDKARRLLWPIKQKYGNKISWADVLILAGTVAIESMGGTTFGFSGGRPDIWAPEEDINWGVEAEWLGNDRYTGERRLDNPLGAVQMGLIYVNPEGPDGNPDPLASARDIRETFG
;
A
#
# COMPACT_ATOMS: atom_id res chain seq x y z
N MET A 1 0.22 -6.28 -2.43
CA MET A 1 -0.60 -5.55 -3.42
C MET A 1 -1.64 -4.69 -2.73
N THR A 2 -2.65 -5.24 -2.09
CA THR A 2 -3.75 -4.47 -1.46
C THR A 2 -3.25 -3.49 -0.40
N TRP A 3 -2.38 -3.94 0.49
CA TRP A 3 -1.76 -3.08 1.49
C TRP A 3 -0.97 -1.92 0.87
N HIS A 4 -0.20 -2.18 -0.19
CA HIS A 4 0.58 -1.14 -0.88
C HIS A 4 -0.30 -0.11 -1.61
N ALA A 5 -1.53 -0.45 -1.93
CA ALA A 5 -2.53 0.53 -2.38
C ALA A 5 -3.13 1.30 -1.19
N ALA A 6 -3.62 0.59 -0.17
CA ALA A 6 -4.25 1.19 1.00
C ALA A 6 -3.28 2.04 1.82
N GLY A 7 -2.04 1.57 2.00
CA GLY A 7 -0.99 2.23 2.77
C GLY A 7 -0.50 3.56 2.20
N THR A 8 -0.95 3.95 1.01
CA THR A 8 -0.66 5.28 0.45
C THR A 8 -1.58 6.38 1.01
N TYR A 9 -2.57 6.03 1.83
CA TYR A 9 -3.48 7.00 2.40
C TYR A 9 -2.77 7.96 3.36
N ARG A 10 -3.07 9.22 3.22
CA ARG A 10 -2.53 10.32 4.02
C ARG A 10 -3.63 10.95 4.86
N VAL A 11 -3.56 10.78 6.16
CA VAL A 11 -4.57 11.31 7.07
C VAL A 11 -4.59 12.85 7.10
N GLY A 12 -3.45 13.50 6.84
CA GLY A 12 -3.33 14.96 6.92
C GLY A 12 -4.08 15.71 5.82
N ASP A 13 -4.26 15.11 4.64
CA ASP A 13 -4.94 15.75 3.50
C ASP A 13 -5.95 14.83 2.79
N GLY A 14 -6.09 13.58 3.24
CA GLY A 14 -7.04 12.62 2.69
C GLY A 14 -6.68 12.04 1.33
N ARG A 15 -5.46 12.27 0.82
CA ARG A 15 -5.01 11.75 -0.47
C ARG A 15 -4.51 10.31 -0.36
N GLY A 16 -4.38 9.66 -1.51
CA GLY A 16 -3.91 8.29 -1.60
C GLY A 16 -4.96 7.27 -1.22
N GLY A 17 -4.50 6.10 -0.79
CA GLY A 17 -5.36 4.98 -0.42
C GLY A 17 -5.75 4.08 -1.59
N GLY A 18 -6.51 3.05 -1.29
CA GLY A 18 -6.92 2.02 -2.25
C GLY A 18 -8.18 2.37 -3.07
N GLY A 19 -8.68 3.61 -2.97
CA GLY A 19 -10.01 3.98 -3.47
C GLY A 19 -10.12 4.15 -4.98
N THR A 20 -9.00 4.24 -5.70
CA THR A 20 -8.99 4.60 -7.14
C THR A 20 -8.25 3.61 -8.02
N GLY A 21 -7.61 2.60 -7.44
CA GLY A 21 -6.78 1.67 -8.17
C GLY A 21 -5.49 2.30 -8.74
N ALA A 22 -5.00 3.36 -8.12
CA ALA A 22 -3.85 4.14 -8.56
C ALA A 22 -2.54 3.34 -8.66
N GLN A 23 -2.42 2.21 -7.96
CA GLN A 23 -1.25 1.33 -8.05
C GLN A 23 -0.97 0.79 -9.46
N ARG A 24 -1.92 0.88 -10.37
CA ARG A 24 -1.73 0.52 -11.80
C ARG A 24 -0.84 1.49 -12.55
N PHE A 25 -0.65 2.69 -12.02
CA PHE A 25 0.00 3.81 -12.67
C PHE A 25 1.24 4.31 -11.92
N ALA A 26 2.07 5.06 -12.63
CA ALA A 26 3.16 5.79 -12.00
C ALA A 26 2.60 6.88 -11.05
N PRO A 27 3.31 7.25 -10.00
CA PRO A 27 4.60 6.72 -9.58
C PRO A 27 4.52 5.40 -8.79
N LEU A 28 3.32 5.03 -8.30
CA LEU A 28 3.15 3.90 -7.37
C LEU A 28 3.64 2.57 -7.94
N ASN A 29 3.40 2.31 -9.22
CA ASN A 29 3.79 1.06 -9.85
C ASN A 29 5.31 0.92 -10.08
N SER A 30 6.06 2.01 -9.93
CA SER A 30 7.53 2.03 -10.09
C SER A 30 8.28 2.02 -8.76
N TRP A 31 7.60 2.11 -7.63
CA TRP A 31 8.26 2.05 -6.34
C TRP A 31 8.94 0.70 -6.14
N PRO A 32 10.14 0.67 -5.50
CA PRO A 32 10.88 -0.58 -5.28
C PRO A 32 10.05 -1.67 -4.60
N ASP A 33 9.26 -1.31 -3.59
CA ASP A 33 8.40 -2.25 -2.86
C ASP A 33 7.20 -2.73 -3.67
N ASN A 34 6.90 -2.09 -4.78
CA ASN A 34 5.85 -2.47 -5.72
C ASN A 34 6.40 -3.26 -6.92
N GLY A 35 7.67 -3.61 -6.89
CA GLY A 35 8.29 -4.46 -7.89
C GLY A 35 7.54 -5.79 -8.02
N ASN A 36 7.27 -6.21 -9.27
CA ASN A 36 6.52 -7.43 -9.58
C ASN A 36 5.02 -7.45 -9.20
N LEU A 37 4.43 -6.40 -8.67
CA LEU A 37 2.99 -6.37 -8.39
C LEU A 37 2.13 -6.37 -9.66
N ASP A 38 2.69 -6.01 -10.80
CA ASP A 38 2.05 -6.19 -12.10
C ASP A 38 1.73 -7.67 -12.38
N LYS A 39 2.58 -8.59 -11.93
CA LYS A 39 2.33 -10.04 -12.03
C LYS A 39 1.13 -10.45 -11.17
N ALA A 40 1.03 -9.93 -9.95
CA ALA A 40 -0.11 -10.17 -9.08
C ALA A 40 -1.41 -9.64 -9.69
N ARG A 41 -1.39 -8.44 -10.28
CA ARG A 41 -2.55 -7.89 -11.01
C ARG A 41 -2.96 -8.76 -12.19
N ARG A 42 -1.98 -9.31 -12.93
CA ARG A 42 -2.27 -10.23 -14.04
C ARG A 42 -2.97 -11.51 -13.58
N LEU A 43 -2.68 -12.01 -12.38
CA LEU A 43 -3.40 -13.16 -11.82
C LEU A 43 -4.87 -12.84 -11.54
N LEU A 44 -5.21 -11.58 -11.28
CA LEU A 44 -6.59 -11.12 -11.08
C LEU A 44 -7.32 -10.78 -12.40
N TRP A 45 -6.60 -10.74 -13.52
CA TRP A 45 -7.18 -10.38 -14.81
C TRP A 45 -8.37 -11.24 -15.24
N PRO A 46 -8.39 -12.56 -15.07
CA PRO A 46 -9.55 -13.39 -15.41
C PRO A 46 -10.82 -12.98 -14.65
N ILE A 47 -10.69 -12.54 -13.40
CA ILE A 47 -11.79 -12.02 -12.59
C ILE A 47 -12.30 -10.70 -13.20
N LYS A 48 -11.37 -9.78 -13.47
CA LYS A 48 -11.72 -8.49 -14.09
C LYS A 48 -12.40 -8.67 -15.45
N GLN A 49 -11.91 -9.58 -16.28
CA GLN A 49 -12.52 -9.92 -17.56
C GLN A 49 -13.95 -10.45 -17.41
N LYS A 50 -14.15 -11.39 -16.49
CA LYS A 50 -15.47 -12.01 -16.24
C LYS A 50 -16.52 -10.99 -15.85
N TYR A 51 -16.17 -10.03 -15.01
CA TYR A 51 -17.12 -9.04 -14.48
C TYR A 51 -17.10 -7.71 -15.24
N GLY A 52 -16.09 -7.42 -16.02
CA GLY A 52 -15.98 -6.23 -16.87
C GLY A 52 -16.17 -4.94 -16.08
N ASN A 53 -17.11 -4.12 -16.52
CA ASN A 53 -17.41 -2.84 -15.88
C ASN A 53 -18.29 -2.95 -14.62
N LYS A 54 -18.71 -4.15 -14.23
CA LYS A 54 -19.46 -4.38 -13.00
C LYS A 54 -18.62 -4.31 -11.73
N ILE A 55 -17.31 -4.36 -11.88
CA ILE A 55 -16.36 -4.21 -10.78
C ILE A 55 -15.17 -3.36 -11.24
N SER A 56 -14.77 -2.39 -10.45
CA SER A 56 -13.57 -1.59 -10.71
C SER A 56 -12.29 -2.37 -10.39
N TRP A 57 -11.16 -1.91 -10.91
CA TRP A 57 -9.86 -2.40 -10.45
C TRP A 57 -9.60 -2.09 -8.98
N ALA A 58 -10.03 -0.91 -8.52
CA ALA A 58 -9.95 -0.55 -7.11
C ALA A 58 -10.65 -1.59 -6.24
N ASP A 59 -11.87 -1.96 -6.59
CA ASP A 59 -12.63 -2.98 -5.86
C ASP A 59 -12.00 -4.37 -5.95
N VAL A 60 -11.51 -4.78 -7.13
CA VAL A 60 -10.81 -6.07 -7.29
C VAL A 60 -9.58 -6.15 -6.40
N LEU A 61 -8.78 -5.08 -6.35
CA LEU A 61 -7.57 -5.04 -5.52
C LEU A 61 -7.88 -5.14 -4.03
N ILE A 62 -8.87 -4.40 -3.55
CA ILE A 62 -9.28 -4.41 -2.14
C ILE A 62 -9.93 -5.74 -1.77
N LEU A 63 -10.84 -6.25 -2.60
CA LEU A 63 -11.48 -7.55 -2.36
C LEU A 63 -10.45 -8.69 -2.30
N ALA A 64 -9.44 -8.66 -3.16
CA ALA A 64 -8.37 -9.66 -3.13
C ALA A 64 -7.63 -9.68 -1.79
N GLY A 65 -7.40 -8.52 -1.18
CA GLY A 65 -6.81 -8.42 0.15
C GLY A 65 -7.72 -8.96 1.25
N THR A 66 -9.01 -8.61 1.21
CA THR A 66 -10.02 -9.12 2.13
C THR A 66 -10.07 -10.64 2.09
N VAL A 67 -10.19 -11.22 0.90
CA VAL A 67 -10.22 -12.67 0.70
C VAL A 67 -8.91 -13.34 1.17
N ALA A 68 -7.77 -12.70 0.91
CA ALA A 68 -6.47 -13.23 1.36
C ALA A 68 -6.39 -13.30 2.88
N ILE A 69 -6.82 -12.26 3.61
CA ILE A 69 -6.85 -12.24 5.08
C ILE A 69 -7.78 -13.36 5.60
N GLU A 70 -8.96 -13.46 5.06
CA GLU A 70 -9.94 -14.49 5.46
C GLU A 70 -9.45 -15.90 5.16
N SER A 71 -8.79 -16.12 4.03
CA SER A 71 -8.21 -17.42 3.68
C SER A 71 -7.07 -17.86 4.62
N MET A 72 -6.42 -16.89 5.26
CA MET A 72 -5.41 -17.15 6.30
C MET A 72 -6.02 -17.32 7.72
N GLY A 73 -7.33 -17.26 7.86
CA GLY A 73 -8.03 -17.35 9.14
C GLY A 73 -8.19 -16.01 9.87
N GLY A 74 -7.84 -14.89 9.23
CA GLY A 74 -8.05 -13.56 9.80
C GLY A 74 -9.51 -13.12 9.68
N THR A 75 -9.94 -12.24 10.59
CA THR A 75 -11.26 -11.61 10.54
C THR A 75 -11.16 -10.27 9.84
N THR A 76 -12.05 -10.01 8.89
CA THR A 76 -12.19 -8.71 8.21
C THR A 76 -13.47 -8.02 8.61
N PHE A 77 -13.57 -6.73 8.34
CA PHE A 77 -14.82 -5.96 8.51
C PHE A 77 -15.80 -6.16 7.35
N GLY A 78 -15.51 -7.08 6.45
CA GLY A 78 -16.27 -7.30 5.23
C GLY A 78 -15.79 -6.45 4.06
N PHE A 79 -16.62 -6.40 3.02
CA PHE A 79 -16.30 -5.68 1.78
C PHE A 79 -17.50 -4.89 1.29
N SER A 80 -17.25 -3.67 0.86
CA SER A 80 -18.21 -2.84 0.14
C SER A 80 -17.58 -2.38 -1.16
N GLY A 81 -18.25 -2.57 -2.27
CA GLY A 81 -17.83 -2.12 -3.60
C GLY A 81 -18.30 -0.71 -3.93
N GLY A 82 -17.95 -0.24 -5.12
CA GLY A 82 -18.35 1.05 -5.66
C GLY A 82 -17.24 2.07 -5.79
N ARG A 83 -15.98 1.66 -5.57
CA ARG A 83 -14.82 2.53 -5.81
C ARG A 83 -14.65 2.79 -7.29
N PRO A 84 -14.43 4.04 -7.70
CA PRO A 84 -14.12 4.36 -9.10
C PRO A 84 -12.69 3.96 -9.46
N ASP A 85 -12.46 3.73 -10.74
CA ASP A 85 -11.10 3.63 -11.29
C ASP A 85 -10.65 4.97 -11.85
N ILE A 86 -9.40 5.34 -11.59
CA ILE A 86 -8.73 6.37 -12.40
C ILE A 86 -8.24 5.75 -13.71
N TRP A 87 -8.10 6.59 -14.73
CA TRP A 87 -7.71 6.18 -16.09
C TRP A 87 -6.34 6.71 -16.51
N ALA A 88 -5.72 7.52 -15.66
CA ALA A 88 -4.41 8.12 -15.85
C ALA A 88 -3.70 8.27 -14.49
N PRO A 89 -2.39 8.44 -14.47
CA PRO A 89 -1.67 8.78 -13.24
C PRO A 89 -2.26 10.03 -12.58
N GLU A 90 -2.45 9.99 -11.27
CA GLU A 90 -2.84 11.17 -10.50
C GLU A 90 -1.61 12.03 -10.24
N GLU A 91 -1.65 13.29 -10.65
CA GLU A 91 -0.57 14.25 -10.38
C GLU A 91 -0.40 14.51 -8.88
N ASP A 92 -1.47 14.34 -8.13
CA ASP A 92 -1.53 14.57 -6.68
C ASP A 92 -0.81 13.50 -5.82
N ILE A 93 -0.35 12.41 -6.41
CA ILE A 93 0.37 11.37 -5.67
C ILE A 93 1.88 11.66 -5.58
N ASN A 94 2.32 12.83 -5.99
CA ASN A 94 3.70 13.23 -5.79
C ASN A 94 3.92 13.64 -4.33
N TRP A 95 4.67 12.80 -3.61
CA TRP A 95 5.05 13.05 -2.22
C TRP A 95 6.47 13.60 -2.08
N GLY A 96 6.99 14.19 -3.11
CA GLY A 96 8.36 14.68 -3.17
C GLY A 96 9.31 13.70 -3.87
N VAL A 97 10.58 13.88 -3.63
CA VAL A 97 11.62 13.06 -4.25
C VAL A 97 11.59 11.66 -3.63
N GLU A 98 11.28 10.65 -4.42
CA GLU A 98 11.20 9.24 -3.97
C GLU A 98 12.44 8.80 -3.22
N ALA A 99 13.64 9.26 -3.64
CA ALA A 99 14.90 8.94 -2.97
C ALA A 99 14.95 9.41 -1.51
N GLU A 100 14.25 10.47 -1.15
CA GLU A 100 14.25 10.99 0.21
C GLU A 100 13.37 10.15 1.14
N TRP A 101 12.16 9.84 0.76
CA TRP A 101 11.22 9.13 1.64
C TRP A 101 11.19 7.61 1.43
N LEU A 102 11.74 7.09 0.32
CA LEU A 102 12.05 5.67 0.12
C LEU A 102 13.46 5.31 0.57
N GLY A 103 14.27 6.28 0.99
CA GLY A 103 15.65 6.09 1.38
C GLY A 103 15.83 5.24 2.65
N ASN A 104 17.09 4.82 2.87
CA ASN A 104 17.45 3.98 4.01
C ASN A 104 17.30 4.66 5.36
N ASP A 105 17.13 5.98 5.41
CA ASP A 105 16.97 6.73 6.64
C ASP A 105 15.77 6.25 7.46
N ARG A 106 14.79 5.66 6.82
CA ARG A 106 13.65 4.99 7.47
C ARG A 106 14.05 3.78 8.32
N TYR A 107 15.25 3.23 8.11
CA TYR A 107 15.76 2.04 8.79
C TYR A 107 16.89 2.32 9.77
N THR A 108 17.38 3.56 9.86
CA THR A 108 18.52 3.93 10.69
C THR A 108 18.10 4.65 11.97
N GLY A 109 18.73 4.28 13.09
CA GLY A 109 18.63 4.99 14.37
C GLY A 109 17.28 4.94 15.06
N GLU A 110 17.09 5.84 16.03
CA GLU A 110 15.79 6.08 16.64
C GLU A 110 14.92 6.82 15.64
N ARG A 111 14.05 6.06 15.00
CA ARG A 111 13.10 6.62 14.03
C ARG A 111 12.01 7.38 14.76
N ARG A 112 11.94 8.65 14.47
CA ARG A 112 10.71 9.38 14.67
C ARG A 112 9.97 9.40 13.35
N LEU A 113 8.77 8.86 13.35
CA LEU A 113 7.83 9.06 12.25
C LEU A 113 7.30 10.49 12.35
N ASP A 114 8.14 11.47 11.99
CA ASP A 114 7.74 12.86 12.00
C ASP A 114 6.70 13.13 10.90
N ASN A 115 5.52 13.51 11.31
CA ASN A 115 4.42 13.98 10.46
C ASN A 115 4.23 13.07 9.23
N PRO A 116 3.75 11.90 9.44
CA PRO A 116 3.98 10.78 8.60
C PRO A 116 3.14 10.91 7.33
N LEU A 117 3.82 10.77 6.31
CA LEU A 117 3.42 9.74 5.38
C LEU A 117 3.39 8.37 6.11
N GLY A 118 2.88 8.37 7.33
CA GLY A 118 3.10 7.29 8.29
C GLY A 118 2.64 5.95 7.78
N ALA A 119 1.50 5.91 7.09
CA ALA A 119 1.00 4.69 6.48
C ALA A 119 1.91 4.21 5.34
N VAL A 120 2.52 5.11 4.58
CA VAL A 120 3.45 4.76 3.51
C VAL A 120 4.75 4.25 4.09
N GLN A 121 5.32 4.94 5.05
CA GLN A 121 6.53 4.52 5.74
C GLN A 121 6.30 3.20 6.47
N MET A 122 5.18 3.06 7.16
CA MET A 122 4.81 1.82 7.80
C MET A 122 4.57 0.69 6.80
N GLY A 123 3.95 0.94 5.66
CA GLY A 123 3.77 -0.04 4.59
C GLY A 123 5.10 -0.56 4.08
N LEU A 124 6.06 0.30 3.88
CA LEU A 124 7.40 -0.06 3.45
C LEU A 124 8.15 -0.87 4.53
N ILE A 125 8.05 -0.47 5.79
CA ILE A 125 8.64 -1.19 6.94
C ILE A 125 7.99 -2.56 7.11
N TYR A 126 6.68 -2.63 6.94
CA TYR A 126 5.93 -3.87 7.10
C TYR A 126 6.30 -4.91 6.04
N VAL A 127 6.54 -4.46 4.82
CA VAL A 127 6.93 -5.34 3.70
C VAL A 127 8.38 -5.79 3.80
N ASN A 128 9.25 -4.91 4.25
CA ASN A 128 10.67 -5.17 4.49
C ASN A 128 10.96 -4.89 5.96
N PRO A 129 10.79 -5.83 6.86
CA PRO A 129 11.03 -5.65 8.28
C PRO A 129 12.53 -5.55 8.58
N GLU A 130 13.19 -4.62 7.92
CA GLU A 130 14.59 -4.32 8.12
C GLU A 130 14.72 -3.34 9.26
N GLY A 131 15.53 -3.70 10.24
CA GLY A 131 15.99 -2.82 11.29
C GLY A 131 17.19 -1.99 10.85
N PRO A 132 17.87 -1.34 11.81
CA PRO A 132 19.11 -0.64 11.57
C PRO A 132 20.13 -1.52 10.81
N ASP A 133 20.83 -0.91 9.85
CA ASP A 133 21.83 -1.59 9.02
C ASP A 133 21.28 -2.76 8.16
N GLY A 134 20.00 -2.73 7.82
CA GLY A 134 19.38 -3.75 6.98
C GLY A 134 19.10 -5.07 7.69
N ASN A 135 19.27 -5.16 9.01
CA ASN A 135 18.96 -6.35 9.77
C ASN A 135 17.44 -6.43 10.07
N PRO A 136 16.80 -7.59 9.91
CA PRO A 136 15.40 -7.75 10.27
C PRO A 136 15.15 -7.43 11.74
N ASP A 137 14.22 -6.52 12.02
CA ASP A 137 13.79 -6.19 13.38
C ASP A 137 12.27 -6.15 13.51
N PRO A 138 11.62 -7.28 13.79
CA PRO A 138 10.17 -7.35 13.98
C PRO A 138 9.65 -6.49 15.13
N LEU A 139 10.47 -6.23 16.15
CA LEU A 139 10.07 -5.40 17.29
C LEU A 139 10.05 -3.92 16.91
N ALA A 140 10.98 -3.48 16.07
CA ALA A 140 10.95 -2.13 15.52
C ALA A 140 9.69 -1.92 14.65
N SER A 141 9.36 -2.86 13.78
CA SER A 141 8.12 -2.81 12.99
C SER A 141 6.86 -2.75 13.86
N ALA A 142 6.79 -3.55 14.92
CA ALA A 142 5.68 -3.54 15.88
C ALA A 142 5.57 -2.19 16.63
N ARG A 143 6.70 -1.56 16.93
CA ARG A 143 6.75 -0.24 17.55
C ARG A 143 6.22 0.83 16.61
N ASP A 144 6.72 0.84 15.38
CA ASP A 144 6.28 1.77 14.34
C ASP A 144 4.77 1.68 14.06
N ILE A 145 4.22 0.45 14.06
CA ILE A 145 2.78 0.23 13.93
C ILE A 145 2.02 0.87 15.10
N ARG A 146 2.48 0.70 16.33
CA ARG A 146 1.84 1.32 17.50
C ARG A 146 1.90 2.83 17.46
N GLU A 147 3.04 3.41 17.09
CA GLU A 147 3.19 4.87 16.99
C GLU A 147 2.32 5.47 15.90
N THR A 148 2.06 4.73 14.84
CA THR A 148 1.25 5.22 13.73
C THR A 148 -0.25 5.11 13.98
N PHE A 149 -0.71 4.07 14.66
CA PHE A 149 -2.13 3.75 14.83
C PHE A 149 -2.62 3.83 16.29
N GLY A 150 -1.75 4.02 17.24
CA GLY A 150 -2.08 4.18 18.66
C GLY A 150 -2.32 5.60 19.04
#